data_c29edd5addf327a2299b6511b05a3a90
#
_entry.id   c29edd5addf327a2299b6511b05a3a90
#
_cell.length_a   1.000
_cell.length_b   1.000
_cell.length_c   1.000
_cell.angle_alpha   90.00
_cell.angle_beta   90.00
_cell.angle_gamma   90.00
#
_symmetry.space_group_name_H-M   'P 1'
#
loop_
_entity.id
_entity.type
_entity.pdbx_description
1 polymer ?
#
loop_
_entity_poly.entity_id
_entity_poly.type
_entity_poly.pdbx_seq_one_letter_code
_entity_poly.pdbx_strand_id
1 'polypeptide(L)' 'MAEYTKFGLAVKTKLLGPPVRTQSWLAAELNAKTGLFVDDAYLSKILTGQRKAPRIVQAICEILDIADAPKS' A
#
# COMPACT_ATOMS: atom_id res chain seq x y z
N MET A 1 12.64 1.17 15.44
CA MET A 1 12.14 0.44 14.27
C MET A 1 10.70 0.87 13.95
N ALA A 2 10.43 1.23 12.71
CA ALA A 2 9.09 1.66 12.35
C ALA A 2 8.15 0.45 12.31
N GLU A 3 6.98 0.61 12.90
CA GLU A 3 5.96 -0.43 12.90
C GLU A 3 4.90 -0.12 11.85
N TYR A 4 4.32 -1.16 11.28
CA TYR A 4 3.22 -0.99 10.35
C TYR A 4 1.99 -0.49 11.09
N THR A 5 1.25 0.41 10.44
CA THR A 5 -0.07 0.83 10.91
C THR A 5 -1.06 -0.30 10.68
N LYS A 6 -2.28 -0.16 11.19
CA LYS A 6 -3.34 -1.13 10.91
C LYS A 6 -3.56 -1.29 9.41
N PHE A 7 -3.52 -0.17 8.69
CA PHE A 7 -3.64 -0.21 7.23
C PHE A 7 -2.46 -0.96 6.61
N GLY A 8 -1.23 -0.68 7.07
CA GLY A 8 -0.04 -1.36 6.58
C GLY A 8 -0.10 -2.86 6.79
N LEU A 9 -0.58 -3.29 7.96
CA LEU A 9 -0.75 -4.71 8.24
C LEU A 9 -1.80 -5.35 7.34
N ALA A 10 -2.90 -4.63 7.08
CA ALA A 10 -3.93 -5.12 6.16
C ALA A 10 -3.36 -5.31 4.76
N VAL A 11 -2.54 -4.36 4.30
CA VAL A 11 -1.88 -4.46 3.00
C VAL A 11 -0.96 -5.67 2.95
N LYS A 12 -0.12 -5.85 3.98
CA LYS A 12 0.79 -7.01 4.03
C LYS A 12 0.01 -8.32 4.02
N THR A 13 -1.08 -8.39 4.76
CA THR A 13 -1.92 -9.58 4.80
C THR A 13 -2.49 -9.90 3.41
N LYS A 14 -2.97 -8.88 2.71
CA LYS A 14 -3.50 -9.07 1.36
C LYS A 14 -2.41 -9.51 0.38
N LEU A 15 -1.19 -8.99 0.54
CA LEU A 15 -0.07 -9.38 -0.32
C LEU A 15 0.35 -10.83 -0.12
N LEU A 16 0.10 -11.40 1.06
CA LEU A 16 0.40 -12.81 1.32
C LEU A 16 -0.50 -13.76 0.53
N GLY A 17 -1.58 -13.26 0.00
CA GLY A 17 -2.36 -13.99 -0.97
C GLY A 17 -3.45 -14.87 -0.45
N PRO A 18 -3.87 -15.91 -1.20
CA PRO A 18 -3.46 -16.22 -2.58
C PRO A 18 -4.04 -15.26 -3.63
N PRO A 19 -3.27 -14.96 -4.69
CA PRO A 19 -1.88 -15.36 -4.92
C PRO A 19 -0.91 -14.47 -4.15
N VAL A 20 0.26 -15.02 -3.81
CA VAL A 20 1.29 -14.26 -3.12
C VAL A 20 1.80 -13.14 -4.04
N ARG A 21 1.86 -11.93 -3.50
CA ARG A 21 2.33 -10.75 -4.23
C ARG A 21 3.43 -10.09 -3.43
N THR A 22 4.35 -9.41 -4.14
CA THR A 22 5.41 -8.66 -3.47
C THR A 22 5.03 -7.19 -3.33
N GLN A 23 5.74 -6.50 -2.43
CA GLN A 23 5.58 -5.07 -2.29
C GLN A 23 6.02 -4.34 -3.57
N SER A 24 7.04 -4.85 -4.26
CA SER A 24 7.47 -4.32 -5.55
C SER A 24 6.37 -4.43 -6.60
N TRP A 25 5.64 -5.55 -6.61
CA TRP A 25 4.48 -5.69 -7.50
C TRP A 25 3.45 -4.60 -7.22
N LEU A 26 3.16 -4.35 -5.94
CA LEU A 26 2.18 -3.34 -5.57
C LEU A 26 2.63 -1.95 -6.02
N ALA A 27 3.93 -1.63 -5.83
CA ALA A 27 4.47 -0.35 -6.25
C ALA A 27 4.29 -0.16 -7.77
N ALA A 28 4.56 -1.20 -8.55
CA ALA A 28 4.39 -1.15 -10.00
C ALA A 28 2.93 -0.92 -10.39
N GLU A 29 2.00 -1.59 -9.70
CA GLU A 29 0.57 -1.40 -9.94
C GLU A 29 0.13 0.03 -9.61
N LEU A 30 0.66 0.58 -8.53
CA LEU A 30 0.36 1.96 -8.13
C LEU A 30 0.86 2.96 -9.16
N ASN A 31 2.06 2.75 -9.70
CA ASN A 31 2.57 3.61 -10.76
C ASN A 31 1.65 3.62 -11.97
N ALA A 32 1.20 2.43 -12.37
CA ALA A 32 0.32 2.29 -13.53
C ALA A 32 -1.05 2.92 -13.27
N LYS A 33 -1.59 2.75 -12.07
CA LYS A 33 -2.94 3.20 -11.74
C LYS A 33 -3.01 4.70 -11.49
N THR A 34 -2.02 5.25 -10.79
CA THR A 34 -2.07 6.66 -10.36
C THR A 34 -1.28 7.60 -11.25
N GLY A 35 -0.34 7.07 -12.03
CA GLY A 35 0.58 7.90 -12.79
C GLY A 35 1.63 8.58 -11.91
N LEU A 36 1.67 8.28 -10.63
CA LEU A 36 2.63 8.83 -9.68
C LEU A 36 3.78 7.85 -9.49
N PHE A 37 4.99 8.37 -9.25
CA PHE A 37 6.12 7.50 -8.99
C PHE A 37 6.05 6.94 -7.58
N VAL A 38 6.03 5.62 -7.48
CA VAL A 38 6.03 4.90 -6.20
C VAL A 38 7.07 3.80 -6.28
N ASP A 39 8.00 3.76 -5.33
CA ASP A 39 8.95 2.66 -5.20
C ASP A 39 8.76 1.95 -3.86
N ASP A 40 9.54 0.91 -3.63
CA ASP A 40 9.45 0.13 -2.40
C ASP A 40 9.69 0.98 -1.16
N ALA A 41 10.67 1.88 -1.21
CA ALA A 41 11.01 2.72 -0.07
C ALA A 41 9.86 3.68 0.27
N TYR A 42 9.28 4.29 -0.75
CA TYR A 42 8.16 5.21 -0.57
C TYR A 42 6.94 4.45 -0.02
N LEU A 43 6.65 3.29 -0.60
CA LEU A 43 5.53 2.47 -0.17
C LEU A 43 5.71 2.02 1.29
N SER A 44 6.92 1.65 1.69
CA SER A 44 7.20 1.30 3.08
C SER A 44 6.89 2.46 4.03
N LYS A 45 7.22 3.68 3.64
CA LYS A 45 6.92 4.87 4.45
C LYS A 45 5.41 5.07 4.61
N ILE A 46 4.66 4.81 3.55
CA ILE A 46 3.20 4.91 3.61
C ILE A 46 2.63 3.84 4.56
N LEU A 47 3.11 2.62 4.45
CA LEU A 47 2.59 1.49 5.23
C LEU A 47 2.93 1.61 6.72
N THR A 48 4.01 2.32 7.06
CA THR A 48 4.40 2.53 8.46
C THR A 48 3.89 3.86 9.02
N GLY A 49 3.15 4.63 8.22
CA GLY A 49 2.57 5.88 8.66
C GLY A 49 3.51 7.07 8.63
N GLN A 50 4.72 6.91 8.07
CA GLN A 50 5.69 8.00 7.97
C GLN A 50 5.33 9.01 6.88
N ARG A 51 4.52 8.61 5.91
CA ARG A 51 4.07 9.46 4.82
C ARG A 51 2.56 9.37 4.69
N LYS A 52 1.94 10.51 4.47
CA LYS A 52 0.51 10.57 4.15
C LYS A 52 0.38 10.74 2.65
N ALA A 53 -0.33 9.83 2.01
CA ALA A 53 -0.53 9.86 0.57
C ALA A 53 -1.94 9.33 0.27
N PRO A 54 -2.97 10.16 0.49
CA PRO A 54 -4.36 9.67 0.38
C PRO A 54 -4.70 9.07 -0.99
N ARG A 55 -4.15 9.61 -2.07
CA ARG A 55 -4.39 9.04 -3.40
C ARG A 55 -3.78 7.65 -3.54
N ILE A 56 -2.57 7.48 -2.99
CA ILE A 56 -1.89 6.18 -3.04
C ILE A 56 -2.63 5.19 -2.14
N VAL A 57 -3.03 5.61 -0.94
CA VAL A 57 -3.79 4.77 -0.01
C VAL A 57 -5.09 4.31 -0.66
N GLN A 58 -5.83 5.21 -1.29
CA GLN A 58 -7.06 4.86 -1.97
C GLN A 58 -6.82 3.87 -3.11
N ALA A 59 -5.77 4.09 -3.90
CA ALA A 59 -5.42 3.18 -4.99
C ALA A 59 -5.05 1.80 -4.46
N ILE A 60 -4.31 1.72 -3.35
CA ILE A 60 -3.98 0.45 -2.71
C ILE A 60 -5.25 -0.29 -2.32
N CYS A 61 -6.19 0.41 -1.69
CA CYS A 61 -7.47 -0.20 -1.29
C CYS A 61 -8.23 -0.76 -2.48
N GLU A 62 -8.21 -0.06 -3.60
CA GLU A 62 -8.87 -0.52 -4.82
C GLU A 62 -8.18 -1.73 -5.43
N ILE A 63 -6.84 -1.71 -5.47
CA ILE A 63 -6.06 -2.82 -6.05
C ILE A 63 -6.22 -4.10 -5.21
N LEU A 64 -6.17 -3.97 -3.90
CA LEU A 64 -6.18 -5.11 -2.98
C LEU A 64 -7.56 -5.40 -2.40
N ASP A 65 -8.57 -4.63 -2.78
CA ASP A 65 -9.94 -4.80 -2.30
C ASP A 65 -10.01 -4.73 -0.76
N ILE A 66 -9.42 -3.69 -0.20
CA ILE A 66 -9.46 -3.43 1.23
C ILE A 66 -10.60 -2.48 1.53
N ALA A 67 -11.56 -2.94 2.34
CA ALA A 67 -12.75 -2.15 2.65
C ALA A 67 -12.49 -1.02 3.64
N ASP A 68 -11.53 -1.22 4.55
CA ASP A 68 -11.28 -0.28 5.64
C ASP A 68 -10.11 0.66 5.33
N ALA A 69 -10.34 1.58 4.40
CA ALA A 69 -9.34 2.61 4.15
C ALA A 69 -9.22 3.50 5.39
N PRO A 70 -7.99 3.84 5.82
CA PRO A 70 -7.82 4.72 6.95
C PRO A 70 -8.35 6.11 6.62
N LYS A 71 -9.05 6.71 7.57
CA LYS A 71 -9.45 8.10 7.44
C LYS A 71 -8.23 8.96 7.74
N SER A 72 -7.88 9.80 6.82
CA SER A 72 -6.76 10.73 7.00
C SER A 72 -7.14 11.84 7.96
#